data_972cd744165b6a827a546ba28e92272a
#
_entry.id   972cd744165b6a827a546ba28e92272a
#
_cell.length_a   1.000
_cell.length_b   1.000
_cell.length_c   1.000
_cell.angle_alpha   90.00
_cell.angle_beta   90.00
_cell.angle_gamma   90.00
#
_symmetry.space_group_name_H-M   'P 1'
#
loop_
_entity.id
_entity.type
_entity.pdbx_description
1 polymer ?
#
loop_
_entity_poly.entity_id
_entity_poly.type
_entity_poly.pdbx_seq_one_letter_code
_entity_poly.pdbx_strand_id
1 'polypeptide(L)'
;MSASFSRSYSMDIKPGLNVRIVTEIDETTDRISAKTSKVYDVNGQKIVLAQTDPPILKSMLHKDIVITYMVSKNDVMARHGFRATILEFIDYGLDSNEMVKALVVRSTGDARPYSIRRFYRVIPTSRSGLSMIIRGQPVNVLDISLGGAKISHDEHINLEPDTVANVSMDMNRKTYIVKARILRVWDRISEGFKNDVRFAALEFLDIDKSVELVLAQKIRDMEREWL
;
A
#
# COMPACT_ATOMS: atom_id res chain seq x y z
N MET A 1 25.90 -8.13 31.72
CA MET A 1 24.45 -7.76 31.84
C MET A 1 24.18 -6.67 30.82
N SER A 2 23.61 -7.06 29.69
CA SER A 2 23.29 -6.13 28.58
C SER A 2 21.86 -5.67 28.78
N ALA A 3 21.68 -4.40 29.14
CA ALA A 3 20.37 -3.80 29.26
C ALA A 3 19.83 -3.53 27.83
N SER A 4 18.88 -4.34 27.39
CA SER A 4 18.12 -4.06 26.19
C SER A 4 17.22 -2.86 26.45
N PHE A 5 17.61 -1.69 25.94
CA PHE A 5 16.73 -0.53 25.87
C PHE A 5 15.57 -0.83 24.91
N SER A 6 14.49 -1.37 25.45
CA SER A 6 13.20 -1.40 24.78
C SER A 6 12.73 0.06 24.65
N ARG A 7 12.97 0.71 23.51
CA ARG A 7 12.32 1.96 23.17
C ARG A 7 10.84 1.66 22.97
N SER A 8 10.03 1.91 23.98
CA SER A 8 8.58 2.01 23.85
C SER A 8 8.30 3.17 22.87
N TYR A 9 7.84 2.84 21.66
CA TYR A 9 7.31 3.86 20.75
C TYR A 9 5.91 4.20 21.26
N SER A 10 5.75 5.39 21.87
CA SER A 10 4.42 5.91 22.18
C SER A 10 3.59 5.93 20.90
N MET A 11 2.36 5.47 20.96
CA MET A 11 1.46 5.50 19.80
C MET A 11 1.10 6.95 19.48
N ASP A 12 1.67 7.50 18.41
CA ASP A 12 1.31 8.83 17.88
C ASP A 12 -0.03 8.77 17.11
N ILE A 13 -1.04 8.20 17.75
CA ILE A 13 -2.39 8.12 17.18
C ILE A 13 -3.22 9.28 17.74
N LYS A 14 -3.82 10.05 16.83
CA LYS A 14 -4.64 11.20 17.14
C LYS A 14 -5.87 11.28 16.24
N PRO A 15 -6.95 11.92 16.68
CA PRO A 15 -8.10 12.18 15.84
C PRO A 15 -7.71 12.83 14.51
N GLY A 16 -8.40 12.42 13.44
CA GLY A 16 -8.13 12.87 12.08
C GLY A 16 -7.08 12.06 11.32
N LEU A 17 -6.30 11.21 11.99
CA LEU A 17 -5.28 10.39 11.34
C LEU A 17 -5.90 9.32 10.43
N ASN A 18 -5.39 9.21 9.20
CA ASN A 18 -5.74 8.12 8.31
C ASN A 18 -4.95 6.86 8.68
N VAL A 19 -5.66 5.75 8.83
CA VAL A 19 -5.10 4.45 9.19
C VAL A 19 -5.50 3.39 8.17
N ARG A 20 -4.81 2.25 8.18
CA ARG A 20 -5.27 1.05 7.50
C ARG A 20 -5.48 -0.06 8.51
N ILE A 21 -6.61 -0.73 8.38
CA ILE A 21 -7.00 -1.88 9.19
C ILE A 21 -6.68 -3.14 8.37
N VAL A 22 -5.74 -3.94 8.84
CA VAL A 22 -5.39 -5.24 8.27
C VAL A 22 -6.26 -6.28 8.99
N THR A 23 -7.18 -6.89 8.26
CA THR A 23 -8.16 -7.85 8.80
C THR A 23 -7.78 -9.29 8.56
N GLU A 24 -6.96 -9.53 7.54
CA GLU A 24 -6.59 -10.88 7.13
C GLU A 24 -5.20 -10.87 6.46
N ILE A 25 -4.40 -11.85 6.81
CA ILE A 25 -3.19 -12.21 6.10
C ILE A 25 -3.44 -13.63 5.59
N ASP A 26 -3.72 -13.76 4.30
CA ASP A 26 -3.82 -15.07 3.67
C ASP A 26 -2.40 -15.62 3.47
N GLU A 27 -1.99 -16.52 4.34
CA GLU A 27 -0.66 -17.14 4.32
C GLU A 27 -0.43 -17.98 3.06
N THR A 28 -1.49 -18.45 2.39
CA THR A 28 -1.36 -19.29 1.19
C THR A 28 -1.16 -18.46 -0.06
N THR A 29 -1.82 -17.33 -0.17
CA THR A 29 -1.69 -16.38 -1.29
C THR A 29 -0.85 -15.17 -0.94
N ASP A 30 -0.38 -15.07 0.33
CA ASP A 30 0.31 -13.90 0.88
C ASP A 30 -0.43 -12.58 0.65
N ARG A 31 -1.74 -12.63 0.49
CA ARG A 31 -2.56 -11.42 0.31
C ARG A 31 -2.86 -10.79 1.65
N ILE A 32 -2.58 -9.49 1.74
CA ILE A 32 -2.91 -8.68 2.91
C ILE A 32 -4.18 -7.89 2.58
N SER A 33 -5.27 -8.23 3.25
CA SER A 33 -6.50 -7.43 3.17
C SER A 33 -6.38 -6.24 4.10
N ALA A 34 -6.19 -5.05 3.53
CA ALA A 34 -6.04 -3.80 4.28
C ALA A 34 -7.05 -2.77 3.80
N LYS A 35 -7.95 -2.34 4.71
CA LYS A 35 -8.99 -1.33 4.45
C LYS A 35 -8.59 0.02 5.02
N THR A 36 -8.94 1.09 4.34
CA THR A 36 -8.68 2.46 4.83
C THR A 36 -9.75 2.88 5.82
N SER A 37 -9.33 3.54 6.88
CA SER A 37 -10.19 4.13 7.90
C SER A 37 -9.58 5.44 8.41
N LYS A 38 -10.31 6.16 9.27
CA LYS A 38 -9.90 7.39 9.91
C LYS A 38 -10.13 7.30 11.42
N VAL A 39 -9.22 7.82 12.20
CA VAL A 39 -9.37 7.92 13.64
C VAL A 39 -10.35 9.05 13.97
N TYR A 40 -11.41 8.74 14.69
CA TYR A 40 -12.36 9.73 15.19
C TYR A 40 -12.01 10.18 16.61
N ASP A 41 -11.65 9.23 17.49
CA ASP A 41 -11.32 9.56 18.88
C ASP A 41 -10.29 8.57 19.45
N VAL A 42 -9.60 9.01 20.51
CA VAL A 42 -8.60 8.22 21.24
C VAL A 42 -8.76 8.45 22.74
N ASN A 43 -9.07 7.39 23.48
CA ASN A 43 -9.16 7.42 24.92
C ASN A 43 -8.34 6.28 25.55
N GLY A 44 -7.11 6.58 25.93
CA GLY A 44 -6.14 5.59 26.38
C GLY A 44 -5.88 4.52 25.32
N GLN A 45 -6.19 3.25 25.65
CA GLN A 45 -6.06 2.13 24.71
C GLN A 45 -7.27 1.96 23.77
N LYS A 46 -8.39 2.67 24.04
CA LYS A 46 -9.57 2.63 23.16
C LYS A 46 -9.44 3.67 22.07
N ILE A 47 -9.68 3.24 20.84
CA ILE A 47 -9.61 4.06 19.63
C ILE A 47 -10.92 3.89 18.88
N VAL A 48 -11.57 5.00 18.52
CA VAL A 48 -12.74 5.01 17.66
C VAL A 48 -12.31 5.25 16.23
N LEU A 49 -12.67 4.34 15.34
CA LEU A 49 -12.32 4.36 13.93
C LEU A 49 -13.56 4.47 13.06
N ALA A 50 -13.49 5.21 11.98
CA ALA A 50 -14.51 5.20 10.95
C ALA A 50 -14.77 3.78 10.45
N GLN A 51 -16.02 3.44 10.13
CA GLN A 51 -16.30 2.23 9.39
C GLN A 51 -15.66 2.31 8.00
N THR A 52 -15.16 1.19 7.52
CA THR A 52 -14.48 1.10 6.21
C THR A 52 -15.49 0.95 5.06
N ASP A 53 -15.03 1.19 3.85
CA ASP A 53 -15.75 0.85 2.63
C ASP A 53 -14.90 -0.12 1.78
N PRO A 54 -15.40 -1.34 1.48
CA PRO A 54 -16.60 -1.98 2.05
C PRO A 54 -16.47 -2.20 3.56
N PRO A 55 -17.58 -2.29 4.32
CA PRO A 55 -17.56 -2.32 5.76
C PRO A 55 -16.87 -3.57 6.33
N ILE A 56 -16.25 -3.42 7.50
CA ILE A 56 -15.83 -4.54 8.33
C ILE A 56 -17.09 -5.19 8.93
N LEU A 57 -17.19 -6.49 8.76
CA LEU A 57 -18.39 -7.24 9.15
C LEU A 57 -18.45 -7.48 10.65
N LYS A 58 -19.67 -7.62 11.19
CA LYS A 58 -19.91 -7.93 12.62
C LYS A 58 -19.27 -9.26 13.05
N SER A 59 -19.03 -10.18 12.13
CA SER A 59 -18.29 -11.44 12.41
C SER A 59 -16.84 -11.23 12.84
N MET A 60 -16.32 -10.02 12.65
CA MET A 60 -14.98 -9.61 13.13
C MET A 60 -14.98 -9.09 14.57
N LEU A 61 -16.14 -9.04 15.24
CA LEU A 61 -16.23 -8.67 16.66
C LEU A 61 -15.35 -9.59 17.51
N HIS A 62 -14.60 -9.01 18.43
CA HIS A 62 -13.60 -9.69 19.29
C HIS A 62 -12.44 -10.37 18.54
N LYS A 63 -12.29 -10.12 17.24
CA LYS A 63 -11.12 -10.58 16.48
C LYS A 63 -9.97 -9.60 16.58
N ASP A 64 -8.77 -10.16 16.52
CA ASP A 64 -7.55 -9.36 16.44
C ASP A 64 -7.34 -8.86 15.02
N ILE A 65 -6.90 -7.62 14.94
CA ILE A 65 -6.55 -6.89 13.71
C ILE A 65 -5.21 -6.20 13.91
N VAL A 66 -4.61 -5.76 12.81
CA VAL A 66 -3.47 -4.84 12.87
C VAL A 66 -3.89 -3.49 12.32
N ILE A 67 -3.64 -2.44 13.08
CA ILE A 67 -3.86 -1.05 12.65
C ILE A 67 -2.53 -0.46 12.25
N THR A 68 -2.45 0.09 11.04
CA THR A 68 -1.21 0.69 10.53
C THR A 68 -1.43 2.14 10.10
N TYR A 69 -0.40 2.96 10.29
CA TYR A 69 -0.41 4.39 9.96
C TYR A 69 0.97 4.85 9.52
N MET A 70 1.03 6.02 8.87
CA MET A 70 2.29 6.62 8.43
C MET A 70 2.82 7.55 9.49
N VAL A 71 4.11 7.43 9.77
CA VAL A 71 4.87 8.31 10.67
C VAL A 71 5.93 9.02 9.84
N SER A 72 5.99 10.34 9.96
CA SER A 72 7.10 11.14 9.41
C SER A 72 8.15 11.36 10.50
N LYS A 73 9.38 10.98 10.21
CA LYS A 73 10.53 11.26 11.09
C LYS A 73 11.71 11.65 10.23
N ASN A 74 12.25 12.87 10.45
CA ASN A 74 13.36 13.42 9.68
C ASN A 74 13.11 13.35 8.16
N ASP A 75 11.91 13.77 7.72
CA ASP A 75 11.44 13.74 6.32
C ASP A 75 11.34 12.34 5.68
N VAL A 76 11.56 11.30 6.46
CA VAL A 76 11.34 9.91 6.02
C VAL A 76 9.99 9.43 6.51
N MET A 77 9.14 9.02 5.55
CA MET A 77 7.84 8.42 5.83
C MET A 77 7.98 6.92 6.05
N ALA A 78 7.67 6.46 7.25
CA ALA A 78 7.66 5.04 7.59
C ALA A 78 6.27 4.59 8.03
N ARG A 79 5.90 3.36 7.72
CA ARG A 79 4.67 2.76 8.21
C ARG A 79 4.94 2.06 9.55
N HIS A 80 4.14 2.39 10.55
CA HIS A 80 4.07 1.67 11.81
C HIS A 80 2.74 0.94 11.95
N GLY A 81 2.71 -0.10 12.77
CA GLY A 81 1.50 -0.85 13.06
C GLY A 81 1.51 -1.39 14.48
N PHE A 82 0.32 -1.60 15.02
CA PHE A 82 0.09 -2.23 16.32
C PHE A 82 -1.10 -3.18 16.25
N ARG A 83 -1.12 -4.15 17.15
CA ARG A 83 -2.25 -5.08 17.28
C ARG A 83 -3.38 -4.41 18.06
N ALA A 84 -4.61 -4.71 17.65
CA ALA A 84 -5.81 -4.27 18.34
C ALA A 84 -6.91 -5.31 18.22
N THR A 85 -7.85 -5.32 19.16
CA THR A 85 -9.04 -6.16 19.14
C THR A 85 -10.27 -5.30 18.90
N ILE A 86 -11.18 -5.71 18.01
CA ILE A 86 -12.46 -5.02 17.78
C ILE A 86 -13.37 -5.29 18.96
N LEU A 87 -13.81 -4.23 19.67
CA LEU A 87 -14.67 -4.33 20.82
C LEU A 87 -16.15 -4.15 20.49
N GLU A 88 -16.46 -3.18 19.63
CA GLU A 88 -17.84 -2.75 19.39
C GLU A 88 -17.99 -2.16 17.98
N PHE A 89 -19.22 -2.20 17.47
CA PHE A 89 -19.68 -1.43 16.33
C PHE A 89 -20.72 -0.45 16.84
N ILE A 90 -20.48 0.84 16.65
CA ILE A 90 -21.31 1.91 17.23
C ILE A 90 -21.78 2.89 16.16
N ASP A 91 -22.81 3.65 16.50
CA ASP A 91 -23.12 4.93 15.87
C ASP A 91 -22.40 6.02 16.65
N TYR A 92 -21.52 6.75 15.99
CA TYR A 92 -20.66 7.78 16.59
C TYR A 92 -21.09 9.16 16.11
N GLY A 93 -21.31 10.09 17.03
CA GLY A 93 -21.61 11.48 16.71
C GLY A 93 -20.34 12.24 16.33
N LEU A 94 -20.26 12.71 15.09
CA LEU A 94 -19.17 13.61 14.67
C LEU A 94 -19.41 15.03 15.18
N ASP A 95 -20.67 15.44 15.14
CA ASP A 95 -21.17 16.71 15.69
C ASP A 95 -22.61 16.53 16.18
N SER A 96 -23.31 17.64 16.49
CA SER A 96 -24.67 17.61 17.05
C SER A 96 -25.73 16.98 16.13
N ASN A 97 -25.46 16.86 14.83
CA ASN A 97 -26.44 16.43 13.82
C ASN A 97 -26.00 15.28 12.93
N GLU A 98 -24.73 14.84 13.02
CA GLU A 98 -24.21 13.80 12.16
C GLU A 98 -23.78 12.55 12.93
N MET A 99 -24.50 11.44 12.68
CA MET A 99 -24.18 10.12 13.19
C MET A 99 -23.56 9.25 12.12
N VAL A 100 -22.41 8.66 12.40
CA VAL A 100 -21.68 7.81 11.46
C VAL A 100 -21.41 6.44 12.06
N LYS A 101 -21.31 5.41 11.21
CA LYS A 101 -20.91 4.08 11.67
C LYS A 101 -19.43 4.08 12.02
N ALA A 102 -19.10 3.49 13.17
CA ALA A 102 -17.76 3.44 13.69
C ALA A 102 -17.44 2.09 14.37
N LEU A 103 -16.16 1.85 14.56
CA LEU A 103 -15.58 0.70 15.24
C LEU A 103 -14.86 1.19 16.50
N VAL A 104 -15.13 0.58 17.63
CA VAL A 104 -14.30 0.74 18.83
C VAL A 104 -13.31 -0.40 18.87
N VAL A 105 -12.04 -0.08 18.91
CA VAL A 105 -10.96 -1.05 19.05
C VAL A 105 -10.14 -0.79 20.31
N ARG A 106 -9.54 -1.83 20.87
CA ARG A 106 -8.56 -1.72 21.95
C ARG A 106 -7.19 -2.10 21.45
N SER A 107 -6.22 -1.21 21.60
CA SER A 107 -4.82 -1.53 21.36
C SER A 107 -4.31 -2.56 22.36
N THR A 108 -3.58 -3.58 21.88
CA THR A 108 -3.04 -4.67 22.70
C THR A 108 -1.50 -4.73 22.69
N GLY A 109 -0.84 -3.75 22.10
CA GLY A 109 0.62 -3.70 22.05
C GLY A 109 1.15 -2.38 21.50
N ASP A 110 2.47 -2.24 21.60
CA ASP A 110 3.19 -1.06 21.09
C ASP A 110 3.23 -1.00 19.58
N ALA A 111 3.31 0.22 19.04
CA ALA A 111 3.52 0.44 17.62
C ALA A 111 4.96 0.07 17.22
N ARG A 112 5.10 -0.66 16.11
CA ARG A 112 6.39 -1.08 15.54
C ARG A 112 6.42 -0.81 14.04
N PRO A 113 7.58 -0.70 13.41
CA PRO A 113 7.67 -0.69 11.95
C PRO A 113 6.89 -1.87 11.36
N TYR A 114 6.02 -1.59 10.39
CA TYR A 114 5.12 -2.59 9.82
C TYR A 114 5.02 -2.42 8.31
N SER A 115 5.15 -3.52 7.56
CA SER A 115 4.94 -3.52 6.11
C SER A 115 3.63 -4.23 5.78
N ILE A 116 2.78 -3.53 5.03
CA ILE A 116 1.60 -4.12 4.39
C ILE A 116 1.88 -4.53 2.95
N ARG A 117 3.13 -4.41 2.51
CA ARG A 117 3.56 -4.79 1.17
C ARG A 117 4.26 -6.14 1.23
N ARG A 118 3.81 -7.04 0.39
CA ARG A 118 4.45 -8.35 0.20
C ARG A 118 5.85 -8.19 -0.38
N PHE A 119 6.00 -7.32 -1.37
CA PHE A 119 7.24 -7.13 -2.10
C PHE A 119 7.83 -5.76 -1.87
N TYR A 120 9.13 -5.73 -1.68
CA TYR A 120 9.91 -4.50 -1.68
C TYR A 120 9.80 -3.81 -3.04
N ARG A 121 9.79 -2.47 -3.05
CA ARG A 121 9.70 -1.66 -4.25
C ARG A 121 10.94 -0.80 -4.40
N VAL A 122 11.45 -0.75 -5.62
CA VAL A 122 12.55 0.13 -6.00
C VAL A 122 12.08 1.17 -7.02
N ILE A 123 12.72 2.31 -7.02
CA ILE A 123 12.53 3.37 -8.02
C ILE A 123 13.61 3.16 -9.07
N PRO A 124 13.29 2.82 -10.31
CA PRO A 124 14.29 2.66 -11.36
C PRO A 124 14.98 3.99 -11.66
N THR A 125 16.30 3.95 -11.82
CA THR A 125 17.08 5.07 -12.34
C THR A 125 17.13 5.02 -13.87
N SER A 126 17.52 6.12 -14.51
CA SER A 126 17.72 6.13 -15.97
C SER A 126 18.83 5.16 -16.42
N ARG A 127 19.71 4.76 -15.50
CA ARG A 127 20.81 3.80 -15.74
C ARG A 127 20.40 2.35 -15.49
N SER A 128 19.23 2.13 -14.91
CA SER A 128 18.77 0.77 -14.56
C SER A 128 18.63 -0.16 -15.75
N GLY A 129 18.49 0.35 -16.99
CA GLY A 129 18.24 -0.46 -18.17
C GLY A 129 16.93 -1.24 -18.10
N LEU A 130 15.98 -0.77 -17.28
CA LEU A 130 14.60 -1.24 -17.24
C LEU A 130 13.74 -0.31 -18.08
N SER A 131 13.02 -0.84 -19.06
CA SER A 131 11.97 -0.13 -19.77
C SER A 131 10.69 -0.97 -19.84
N MET A 132 9.57 -0.31 -20.04
CA MET A 132 8.27 -0.95 -20.07
C MET A 132 7.40 -0.38 -21.19
N ILE A 133 6.71 -1.28 -21.89
CA ILE A 133 5.80 -0.96 -23.00
C ILE A 133 4.45 -1.60 -22.70
N ILE A 134 3.36 -0.82 -22.83
CA ILE A 134 1.99 -1.30 -22.68
C ILE A 134 1.20 -0.85 -23.91
N ARG A 135 0.46 -1.79 -24.54
CA ARG A 135 -0.30 -1.52 -25.77
C ARG A 135 0.57 -0.90 -26.90
N GLY A 136 1.83 -1.32 -26.98
CA GLY A 136 2.77 -0.81 -28.00
C GLY A 136 3.34 0.58 -27.72
N GLN A 137 3.01 1.20 -26.56
CA GLN A 137 3.48 2.52 -26.21
C GLN A 137 4.42 2.47 -24.98
N PRO A 138 5.52 3.22 -24.97
CA PRO A 138 6.41 3.30 -23.83
C PRO A 138 5.73 3.98 -22.65
N VAL A 139 6.00 3.47 -21.43
CA VAL A 139 5.53 4.06 -20.18
C VAL A 139 6.70 4.30 -19.24
N ASN A 140 6.58 5.29 -18.37
CA ASN A 140 7.61 5.57 -17.39
C ASN A 140 7.34 4.79 -16.10
N VAL A 141 8.31 3.97 -15.66
CA VAL A 141 8.21 3.18 -14.43
C VAL A 141 8.61 4.03 -13.24
N LEU A 142 7.68 4.31 -12.35
CA LEU A 142 7.90 5.14 -11.15
C LEU A 142 8.38 4.32 -9.96
N ASP A 143 7.82 3.15 -9.76
CA ASP A 143 8.33 2.13 -8.84
C ASP A 143 7.98 0.73 -9.37
N ILE A 144 8.78 -0.27 -9.02
CA ILE A 144 8.58 -1.66 -9.41
C ILE A 144 8.92 -2.61 -8.26
N SER A 145 8.21 -3.73 -8.23
CA SER A 145 8.42 -4.86 -7.31
C SER A 145 8.16 -6.17 -8.04
N LEU A 146 8.36 -7.31 -7.38
CA LEU A 146 7.97 -8.61 -7.94
C LEU A 146 6.46 -8.74 -8.19
N GLY A 147 5.62 -8.04 -7.41
CA GLY A 147 4.16 -8.13 -7.55
C GLY A 147 3.55 -7.10 -8.48
N GLY A 148 4.30 -6.14 -9.02
CA GLY A 148 3.72 -5.10 -9.87
C GLY A 148 4.54 -3.83 -9.96
N ALA A 149 3.98 -2.84 -10.63
CA ALA A 149 4.63 -1.55 -10.86
C ALA A 149 3.64 -0.39 -10.70
N LYS A 150 4.19 0.77 -10.38
CA LYS A 150 3.53 2.06 -10.57
C LYS A 150 4.15 2.73 -11.78
N ILE A 151 3.32 3.20 -12.68
CA ILE A 151 3.76 3.84 -13.93
C ILE A 151 3.12 5.21 -14.08
N SER A 152 3.76 6.05 -14.90
CA SER A 152 3.09 7.17 -15.58
C SER A 152 3.07 6.93 -17.07
N HIS A 153 1.99 7.35 -17.72
CA HIS A 153 1.75 7.15 -19.13
C HIS A 153 1.03 8.36 -19.74
N ASP A 154 1.12 8.50 -21.05
CA ASP A 154 0.36 9.46 -21.82
C ASP A 154 -1.14 9.17 -21.69
N GLU A 155 -1.99 10.22 -21.64
CA GLU A 155 -3.44 10.07 -21.54
C GLU A 155 -4.06 9.31 -22.73
N HIS A 156 -3.40 9.34 -23.90
CA HIS A 156 -3.83 8.60 -25.09
C HIS A 156 -3.72 7.06 -24.94
N ILE A 157 -2.95 6.59 -23.96
CA ILE A 157 -2.93 5.18 -23.62
C ILE A 157 -4.15 4.87 -22.76
N ASN A 158 -5.20 4.33 -23.37
CA ASN A 158 -6.43 4.00 -22.66
C ASN A 158 -6.21 2.78 -21.73
N LEU A 159 -5.91 3.04 -20.45
CA LEU A 159 -5.84 2.02 -19.40
C LEU A 159 -7.10 2.12 -18.54
N GLU A 160 -7.79 1.00 -18.34
CA GLU A 160 -9.02 0.95 -17.54
C GLU A 160 -8.78 0.07 -16.31
N PRO A 161 -9.25 0.48 -15.12
CA PRO A 161 -9.18 -0.35 -13.91
C PRO A 161 -9.81 -1.73 -14.14
N ASP A 162 -9.29 -2.72 -13.44
CA ASP A 162 -9.72 -4.13 -13.46
C ASP A 162 -9.56 -4.86 -14.81
N THR A 163 -8.94 -4.22 -15.80
CA THR A 163 -8.58 -4.86 -17.07
C THR A 163 -7.19 -5.50 -17.02
N VAL A 164 -6.96 -6.48 -17.90
CA VAL A 164 -5.66 -7.15 -18.04
C VAL A 164 -5.01 -6.72 -19.35
N ALA A 165 -3.72 -6.37 -19.27
CA ALA A 165 -2.90 -6.00 -20.43
C ALA A 165 -1.60 -6.82 -20.46
N ASN A 166 -1.07 -7.05 -21.65
CA ASN A 166 0.29 -7.53 -21.80
C ASN A 166 1.26 -6.36 -21.63
N VAL A 167 2.26 -6.57 -20.81
CA VAL A 167 3.33 -5.62 -20.54
C VAL A 167 4.62 -6.22 -21.05
N SER A 168 5.27 -5.54 -22.00
CA SER A 168 6.63 -5.88 -22.43
C SER A 168 7.62 -5.15 -21.52
N MET A 169 8.50 -5.91 -20.88
CA MET A 169 9.57 -5.38 -20.01
C MET A 169 10.92 -5.70 -20.62
N ASP A 170 11.71 -4.68 -20.90
CA ASP A 170 13.10 -4.88 -21.30
C ASP A 170 13.99 -4.88 -20.05
N MET A 171 14.71 -5.96 -19.85
CA MET A 171 15.66 -6.14 -18.76
C MET A 171 16.90 -6.85 -19.31
N ASN A 172 18.09 -6.31 -19.04
CA ASN A 172 19.36 -6.92 -19.43
C ASN A 172 19.43 -7.22 -20.96
N ARG A 173 18.95 -6.30 -21.81
CA ARG A 173 18.90 -6.41 -23.28
C ARG A 173 18.00 -7.55 -23.79
N LYS A 174 17.06 -8.00 -22.98
CA LYS A 174 16.09 -9.03 -23.35
C LYS A 174 14.69 -8.56 -22.97
N THR A 175 13.73 -8.79 -23.87
CA THR A 175 12.32 -8.46 -23.68
C THR A 175 11.57 -9.65 -23.09
N TYR A 176 10.78 -9.38 -22.05
CA TYR A 176 9.90 -10.33 -21.40
C TYR A 176 8.46 -9.81 -21.47
N ILE A 177 7.52 -10.71 -21.71
CA ILE A 177 6.09 -10.37 -21.74
C ILE A 177 5.46 -10.91 -20.48
N VAL A 178 4.81 -10.02 -19.72
CA VAL A 178 4.11 -10.33 -18.48
C VAL A 178 2.67 -9.85 -18.58
N LYS A 179 1.71 -10.64 -18.12
CA LYS A 179 0.33 -10.18 -17.94
C LYS A 179 0.26 -9.31 -16.69
N ALA A 180 -0.42 -8.17 -16.81
CA ALA A 180 -0.66 -7.31 -15.67
C ALA A 180 -2.13 -6.88 -15.61
N ARG A 181 -2.71 -6.92 -14.39
CA ARG A 181 -4.00 -6.30 -14.10
C ARG A 181 -3.77 -4.84 -13.76
N ILE A 182 -4.57 -3.97 -14.34
CA ILE A 182 -4.58 -2.55 -14.01
C ILE A 182 -5.46 -2.39 -12.76
N LEU A 183 -4.83 -2.12 -11.61
CA LEU A 183 -5.56 -1.98 -10.35
C LEU A 183 -6.27 -0.64 -10.22
N ARG A 184 -5.66 0.41 -10.73
CA ARG A 184 -6.14 1.78 -10.61
C ARG A 184 -5.47 2.69 -11.63
N VAL A 185 -6.23 3.66 -12.12
CA VAL A 185 -5.74 4.79 -12.94
C VAL A 185 -6.17 6.09 -12.27
N TRP A 186 -5.29 7.09 -12.26
CA TRP A 186 -5.60 8.42 -11.67
C TRP A 186 -4.78 9.51 -12.32
N ASP A 187 -5.31 10.74 -12.27
CA ASP A 187 -4.65 11.93 -12.77
C ASP A 187 -3.69 12.51 -11.72
N ARG A 188 -2.72 13.29 -12.16
CA ARG A 188 -1.89 14.08 -11.25
C ARG A 188 -2.73 15.25 -10.74
N ILE A 189 -2.93 15.33 -9.43
CA ILE A 189 -3.50 16.52 -8.81
C ILE A 189 -2.39 17.58 -8.80
N SER A 190 -2.35 18.46 -9.80
CA SER A 190 -1.53 19.67 -9.78
C SER A 190 -2.43 20.84 -10.14
N GLU A 191 -2.57 21.79 -9.22
CA GLU A 191 -3.29 23.03 -9.49
C GLU A 191 -2.63 23.76 -10.67
N GLY A 192 -3.36 23.97 -11.74
CA GLY A 192 -3.04 24.92 -12.81
C GLY A 192 -2.42 24.39 -14.10
N PHE A 193 -2.08 23.11 -14.25
CA PHE A 193 -1.62 22.55 -15.52
C PHE A 193 -2.40 21.30 -15.89
N LYS A 194 -3.03 21.29 -17.08
CA LYS A 194 -3.46 20.07 -17.75
C LYS A 194 -2.19 19.28 -18.09
N ASN A 195 -1.87 18.28 -17.30
CA ASN A 195 -0.80 17.36 -17.66
C ASN A 195 -1.42 16.19 -18.43
N ASP A 196 -1.00 16.00 -19.67
CA ASP A 196 -1.35 14.86 -20.54
C ASP A 196 -0.81 13.52 -19.98
N VAL A 197 -0.45 13.49 -18.69
CA VAL A 197 0.18 12.35 -18.02
C VAL A 197 -0.72 11.82 -16.91
N ARG A 198 -1.10 10.56 -17.04
CA ARG A 198 -1.85 9.79 -16.05
C ARG A 198 -0.95 8.79 -15.32
N PHE A 199 -1.41 8.34 -14.19
CA PHE A 199 -0.72 7.31 -13.38
C PHE A 199 -1.55 6.04 -13.37
N ALA A 200 -0.87 4.88 -13.35
CA ALA A 200 -1.52 3.60 -13.15
C ALA A 200 -0.75 2.73 -12.16
N ALA A 201 -1.48 1.89 -11.42
CA ALA A 201 -0.93 0.82 -10.60
C ALA A 201 -1.22 -0.51 -11.27
N LEU A 202 -0.19 -1.31 -11.45
CA LEU A 202 -0.23 -2.62 -12.11
C LEU A 202 0.05 -3.72 -11.09
N GLU A 203 -0.69 -4.82 -11.18
CA GLU A 203 -0.41 -6.08 -10.51
C GLU A 203 0.04 -7.09 -11.57
N PHE A 204 1.21 -7.66 -11.42
CA PHE A 204 1.68 -8.71 -12.32
C PHE A 204 0.95 -10.02 -12.01
N LEU A 205 0.49 -10.71 -13.05
CA LEU A 205 -0.26 -11.95 -12.96
C LEU A 205 0.59 -13.09 -13.50
N ASP A 206 0.62 -14.21 -12.75
CA ASP A 206 1.19 -15.49 -13.20
C ASP A 206 2.56 -15.34 -13.89
N ILE A 207 3.49 -14.60 -13.28
CA ILE A 207 4.84 -14.41 -13.81
C ILE A 207 5.54 -15.78 -13.89
N ASP A 208 6.02 -16.12 -15.06
CA ASP A 208 6.88 -17.28 -15.23
C ASP A 208 8.09 -17.21 -14.29
N LYS A 209 8.42 -18.33 -13.66
CA LYS A 209 9.48 -18.40 -12.64
C LYS A 209 10.84 -17.94 -13.16
N SER A 210 11.12 -18.14 -14.44
CA SER A 210 12.35 -17.66 -15.08
C SER A 210 12.37 -16.13 -15.18
N VAL A 211 11.24 -15.50 -15.49
CA VAL A 211 11.08 -14.05 -15.54
C VAL A 211 11.12 -13.44 -14.14
N GLU A 212 10.47 -14.10 -13.17
CA GLU A 212 10.50 -13.69 -11.76
C GLU A 212 11.93 -13.63 -11.23
N LEU A 213 12.76 -14.63 -11.50
CA LEU A 213 14.17 -14.65 -11.10
C LEU A 213 14.98 -13.50 -11.70
N VAL A 214 14.77 -13.20 -12.99
CA VAL A 214 15.44 -12.08 -13.66
C VAL A 214 14.98 -10.74 -13.07
N LEU A 215 13.69 -10.58 -12.85
CA LEU A 215 13.14 -9.37 -12.23
C LEU A 215 13.64 -9.20 -10.78
N ALA A 216 13.68 -10.28 -10.00
CA ALA A 216 14.22 -10.26 -8.64
C ALA A 216 15.70 -9.83 -8.60
N GLN A 217 16.50 -10.34 -9.54
CA GLN A 217 17.90 -9.91 -9.66
C GLN A 217 18.00 -8.45 -10.05
N LYS A 218 17.18 -7.99 -11.00
CA LYS A 218 17.14 -6.61 -11.45
C LYS A 218 16.77 -5.63 -10.32
N ILE A 219 15.78 -6.01 -9.49
CA ILE A 219 15.38 -5.23 -8.31
C ILE A 219 16.54 -5.11 -7.33
N ARG A 220 17.24 -6.21 -7.03
CA ARG A 220 18.43 -6.18 -6.14
C ARG A 220 19.56 -5.31 -6.68
N ASP A 221 19.80 -5.35 -7.98
CA ASP A 221 20.85 -4.53 -8.61
C ASP A 221 20.50 -3.04 -8.50
N MET A 222 19.25 -2.66 -8.79
CA MET A 222 18.76 -1.29 -8.62
C MET A 222 18.82 -0.82 -7.16
N GLU A 223 18.53 -1.68 -6.18
CA GLU A 223 18.64 -1.35 -4.76
C GLU A 223 20.08 -1.00 -4.36
N ARG A 224 21.06 -1.75 -4.89
CA ARG A 224 22.49 -1.51 -4.62
C ARG A 224 23.02 -0.20 -5.23
N GLU A 225 22.41 0.29 -6.29
CA GLU A 225 22.77 1.58 -6.89
C GLU A 225 22.38 2.78 -6.00
N TRP A 226 21.53 2.59 -4.99
CA TRP A 226 21.10 3.62 -4.04
C TRP A 226 21.88 3.63 -2.71
N LEU A 227 22.72 2.64 -2.47
CA LEU A 227 23.58 2.51 -1.29
C LEU A 227 24.98 3.03 -1.57
#